data_5a07ba6f12b7c14acb57a2be3d63e1aa
#
_entry.id   5a07ba6f12b7c14acb57a2be3d63e1aa
#
_cell.length_a   1.000
_cell.length_b   1.000
_cell.length_c   1.000
_cell.angle_alpha   90.00
_cell.angle_beta   90.00
_cell.angle_gamma   90.00
#
_symmetry.space_group_name_H-M   'P 1'
#
loop_
_entity.id
_entity.type
_entity.pdbx_description
1 polymer ?
#
loop_
_entity_poly.entity_id
_entity_poly.type
_entity_poly.pdbx_seq_one_letter_code
_entity_poly.pdbx_strand_id
1 'polypeptide(L)'
;GVSIINTNLAAQQGLNHLSRSKNQLTSAMERLSSGLRVNSARDAAAAQAISNRMSSQITGRAMAQRNANDGISLAQTAQGVLNSINDKLQRIRELAVQGLNGTLSTQGGDAVQSEINYNLQEIARLASTAHYNGLPLLNGQAGQLQLQVGANDGEQIGIDLAPPGFSVKALGLEGLNVPGLTGDIIERNSLQGVAQDIPLYDANTTLTVATGSQQPLYYKAGYGYYANDGAGGFAQVNISASHDTASDSNAVTVSN
;
A
#
# COMPACT_ATOMS: atom_id res chain seq x y z
N GLY A 1 -9.82 8.58 80.08
CA GLY A 1 -9.23 9.56 79.24
C GLY A 1 -7.71 9.53 79.39
N VAL A 2 -7.05 9.44 78.30
CA VAL A 2 -5.61 9.47 78.26
C VAL A 2 -5.19 10.93 78.20
N SER A 3 -4.89 11.50 79.34
CA SER A 3 -4.33 12.84 79.38
C SER A 3 -2.84 12.76 79.55
N ILE A 4 -2.10 12.94 78.50
CA ILE A 4 -0.62 12.98 78.53
C ILE A 4 -0.23 14.45 78.60
N ILE A 5 0.54 14.83 79.61
CA ILE A 5 0.92 16.21 79.88
C ILE A 5 1.86 16.77 78.78
N ASN A 6 2.73 15.95 78.20
CA ASN A 6 3.73 16.40 77.22
C ASN A 6 3.31 16.15 75.75
N THR A 7 2.37 15.29 75.50
CA THR A 7 1.88 14.99 74.16
C THR A 7 0.39 14.71 74.16
N ASN A 8 -0.35 15.48 73.41
CA ASN A 8 -1.78 15.24 73.22
C ASN A 8 -2.04 15.13 71.70
N LEU A 9 -2.27 13.91 71.27
CA LEU A 9 -2.49 13.62 69.86
C LEU A 9 -3.73 14.27 69.31
N ALA A 10 -4.81 14.36 70.08
CA ALA A 10 -6.05 15.03 69.67
C ALA A 10 -5.83 16.55 69.46
N ALA A 11 -5.08 17.19 70.38
CA ALA A 11 -4.73 18.59 70.23
C ALA A 11 -3.77 18.84 69.06
N GLN A 12 -2.82 17.97 68.81
CA GLN A 12 -1.94 18.06 67.64
C GLN A 12 -2.70 17.88 66.33
N GLN A 13 -3.60 16.91 66.26
CA GLN A 13 -4.48 16.72 65.11
C GLN A 13 -5.36 17.96 64.89
N GLY A 14 -5.95 18.49 65.94
CA GLY A 14 -6.73 19.70 65.88
C GLY A 14 -5.94 20.92 65.35
N LEU A 15 -4.68 21.09 65.85
CA LEU A 15 -3.78 22.12 65.36
C LEU A 15 -3.41 21.93 63.89
N ASN A 16 -3.17 20.70 63.47
CA ASN A 16 -2.87 20.38 62.10
C ASN A 16 -4.07 20.67 61.16
N HIS A 17 -5.27 20.32 61.60
CA HIS A 17 -6.48 20.63 60.85
C HIS A 17 -6.74 22.14 60.78
N LEU A 18 -6.51 22.84 61.88
CA LEU A 18 -6.65 24.27 61.93
C LEU A 18 -5.63 24.97 61.01
N SER A 19 -4.40 24.52 61.01
CA SER A 19 -3.33 25.04 60.14
C SER A 19 -3.69 24.81 58.66
N ARG A 20 -4.18 23.62 58.35
CA ARG A 20 -4.60 23.27 57.00
C ARG A 20 -5.78 24.13 56.53
N SER A 21 -6.77 24.31 57.39
CA SER A 21 -7.91 25.17 57.11
C SER A 21 -7.52 26.65 56.94
N LYS A 22 -6.57 27.12 57.76
CA LYS A 22 -6.02 28.46 57.64
C LYS A 22 -5.30 28.68 56.32
N ASN A 23 -4.51 27.68 55.88
CA ASN A 23 -3.81 27.77 54.61
C ASN A 23 -4.79 27.77 53.43
N GLN A 24 -5.83 26.97 53.50
CA GLN A 24 -6.89 26.94 52.47
C GLN A 24 -7.65 28.28 52.42
N LEU A 25 -7.94 28.88 53.58
CA LEU A 25 -8.59 30.17 53.65
C LEU A 25 -7.70 31.26 53.07
N THR A 26 -6.41 31.25 53.38
CA THR A 26 -5.44 32.22 52.86
C THR A 26 -5.35 32.12 51.35
N SER A 27 -5.25 30.92 50.80
CA SER A 27 -5.24 30.70 49.35
C SER A 27 -6.54 31.16 48.68
N ALA A 28 -7.69 30.88 49.31
CA ALA A 28 -8.98 31.33 48.79
C ALA A 28 -9.12 32.86 48.81
N MET A 29 -8.63 33.52 49.89
CA MET A 29 -8.63 34.98 49.98
C MET A 29 -7.69 35.63 48.96
N GLU A 30 -6.53 35.05 48.72
CA GLU A 30 -5.60 35.52 47.66
C GLU A 30 -6.23 35.45 46.29
N ARG A 31 -6.88 34.34 45.99
CA ARG A 31 -7.60 34.15 44.70
C ARG A 31 -8.78 35.13 44.57
N LEU A 32 -9.51 35.33 45.66
CA LEU A 32 -10.64 36.25 45.67
C LEU A 32 -10.18 37.70 45.53
N SER A 33 -9.11 38.07 46.22
CA SER A 33 -8.55 39.43 46.23
C SER A 33 -7.96 39.85 44.91
N SER A 34 -7.26 38.92 44.24
CA SER A 34 -6.65 39.20 42.93
C SER A 34 -7.58 38.97 41.77
N GLY A 35 -8.68 38.23 41.97
CA GLY A 35 -9.56 37.78 40.89
C GLY A 35 -8.95 36.71 40.02
N LEU A 36 -7.79 36.16 40.39
CA LEU A 36 -7.08 35.13 39.63
C LEU A 36 -7.13 33.78 40.36
N ARG A 37 -7.40 32.77 39.65
CA ARG A 37 -7.43 31.38 40.17
C ARG A 37 -6.03 30.88 40.50
N VAL A 38 -5.00 31.37 39.81
CA VAL A 38 -3.60 31.00 39.95
C VAL A 38 -2.81 32.20 40.43
N ASN A 39 -2.51 32.25 41.72
CA ASN A 39 -1.82 33.39 42.39
C ASN A 39 -0.41 33.08 42.84
N SER A 40 -0.08 31.83 43.11
CA SER A 40 1.24 31.46 43.59
C SER A 40 2.03 30.74 42.51
N ALA A 41 3.36 30.77 42.59
CA ALA A 41 4.22 30.03 41.70
C ALA A 41 3.94 28.53 41.74
N ARG A 42 3.52 28.01 42.90
CA ARG A 42 3.12 26.62 43.07
C ARG A 42 1.86 26.28 42.30
N ASP A 43 0.83 27.10 42.40
CA ASP A 43 -0.42 26.95 41.65
C ASP A 43 -0.15 27.11 40.16
N ALA A 44 0.67 28.07 39.77
CA ALA A 44 1.06 28.31 38.40
C ALA A 44 1.82 27.12 37.82
N ALA A 45 2.77 26.52 38.58
CA ALA A 45 3.53 25.37 38.11
C ALA A 45 2.65 24.13 37.93
N ALA A 46 1.74 23.87 38.88
CA ALA A 46 0.81 22.72 38.75
C ALA A 46 -0.18 22.91 37.62
N ALA A 47 -0.77 24.09 37.49
CA ALA A 47 -1.69 24.45 36.42
C ALA A 47 -1.00 24.40 35.06
N GLN A 48 0.24 24.89 34.97
CA GLN A 48 1.05 24.86 33.75
C GLN A 48 1.38 23.42 33.32
N ALA A 49 1.75 22.57 34.27
CA ALA A 49 2.02 21.16 33.99
C ALA A 49 0.78 20.43 33.47
N ILE A 50 -0.38 20.65 34.09
CA ILE A 50 -1.66 20.08 33.64
C ILE A 50 -2.02 20.62 32.25
N SER A 51 -1.90 21.93 32.06
CA SER A 51 -2.20 22.59 30.80
C SER A 51 -1.30 22.08 29.67
N ASN A 52 -0.01 21.91 29.92
CA ASN A 52 0.94 21.35 28.94
C ASN A 52 0.58 19.92 28.59
N ARG A 53 0.22 19.11 29.58
CA ARG A 53 -0.21 17.73 29.37
C ARG A 53 -1.49 17.68 28.52
N MET A 54 -2.47 18.53 28.84
CA MET A 54 -3.71 18.64 28.08
C MET A 54 -3.46 19.09 26.64
N SER A 55 -2.58 20.07 26.46
CA SER A 55 -2.20 20.56 25.13
C SER A 55 -1.52 19.46 24.31
N SER A 56 -0.63 18.68 24.93
CA SER A 56 0.02 17.53 24.29
C SER A 56 -1.01 16.46 23.90
N GLN A 57 -1.97 16.17 24.77
CA GLN A 57 -3.05 15.23 24.49
C GLN A 57 -3.92 15.70 23.32
N ILE A 58 -4.30 16.97 23.30
CA ILE A 58 -5.10 17.56 22.22
C ILE A 58 -4.34 17.51 20.90
N THR A 59 -3.06 17.89 20.89
CA THR A 59 -2.22 17.83 19.71
C THR A 59 -2.05 16.40 19.23
N GLY A 60 -1.80 15.46 20.14
CA GLY A 60 -1.67 14.04 19.82
C GLY A 60 -2.94 13.46 19.20
N ARG A 61 -4.10 13.80 19.75
CA ARG A 61 -5.40 13.36 19.21
C ARG A 61 -5.68 13.98 17.85
N ALA A 62 -5.35 15.26 17.65
CA ALA A 62 -5.50 15.92 16.36
C ALA A 62 -4.61 15.26 15.28
N MET A 63 -3.37 14.93 15.62
CA MET A 63 -2.47 14.19 14.74
C MET A 63 -3.01 12.79 14.45
N ALA A 64 -3.50 12.09 15.48
CA ALA A 64 -4.09 10.76 15.33
C ALA A 64 -5.29 10.77 14.38
N GLN A 65 -6.14 11.79 14.49
CA GLN A 65 -7.30 11.95 13.61
C GLN A 65 -6.87 12.17 12.15
N ARG A 66 -5.87 13.02 11.92
CA ARG A 66 -5.30 13.22 10.59
C ARG A 66 -4.71 11.92 10.05
N ASN A 67 -3.94 11.20 10.84
CA ASN A 67 -3.35 9.92 10.45
C ASN A 67 -4.43 8.89 10.12
N ALA A 68 -5.50 8.83 10.91
CA ALA A 68 -6.63 7.94 10.63
C ALA A 68 -7.31 8.30 9.31
N ASN A 69 -7.53 9.57 9.04
CA ASN A 69 -8.11 10.05 7.78
C ASN A 69 -7.19 9.74 6.60
N ASP A 70 -5.90 9.94 6.75
CA ASP A 70 -4.90 9.58 5.73
C ASP A 70 -4.90 8.07 5.46
N GLY A 71 -5.00 7.27 6.52
CA GLY A 71 -5.10 5.81 6.41
C GLY A 71 -6.35 5.37 5.68
N ILE A 72 -7.49 5.99 5.96
CA ILE A 72 -8.75 5.71 5.25
C ILE A 72 -8.61 6.07 3.77
N SER A 73 -8.04 7.22 3.46
CA SER A 73 -7.82 7.66 2.08
C SER A 73 -6.89 6.72 1.32
N LEU A 74 -5.80 6.28 1.95
CA LEU A 74 -4.88 5.31 1.40
C LEU A 74 -5.57 3.97 1.14
N ALA A 75 -6.34 3.48 2.11
CA ALA A 75 -7.08 2.23 1.99
C ALA A 75 -8.14 2.30 0.88
N GLN A 76 -8.85 3.42 0.76
CA GLN A 76 -9.82 3.65 -0.30
C GLN A 76 -9.17 3.70 -1.68
N THR A 77 -8.01 4.34 -1.80
CA THR A 77 -7.23 4.37 -3.03
C THR A 77 -6.80 2.96 -3.44
N ALA A 78 -6.22 2.20 -2.53
CA ALA A 78 -5.82 0.82 -2.77
C ALA A 78 -7.02 -0.05 -3.15
N GLN A 79 -8.13 0.08 -2.44
CA GLN A 79 -9.36 -0.68 -2.70
C GLN A 79 -9.94 -0.37 -4.07
N GLY A 80 -9.95 0.91 -4.48
CA GLY A 80 -10.43 1.32 -5.80
C GLY A 80 -9.62 0.67 -6.92
N VAL A 81 -8.30 0.68 -6.79
CA VAL A 81 -7.42 0.04 -7.78
C VAL A 81 -7.55 -1.49 -7.75
N LEU A 82 -7.64 -2.10 -6.56
CA LEU A 82 -7.84 -3.54 -6.42
C LEU A 82 -9.18 -3.99 -7.03
N ASN A 83 -10.23 -3.20 -6.92
CA ASN A 83 -11.50 -3.48 -7.58
C ASN A 83 -11.34 -3.48 -9.10
N SER A 84 -10.59 -2.53 -9.65
CA SER A 84 -10.29 -2.48 -11.09
C SER A 84 -9.46 -3.69 -11.54
N ILE A 85 -8.46 -4.09 -10.75
CA ILE A 85 -7.68 -5.30 -11.01
C ILE A 85 -8.58 -6.54 -10.96
N ASN A 86 -9.48 -6.62 -10.00
CA ASN A 86 -10.41 -7.72 -9.89
C ASN A 86 -11.32 -7.82 -11.12
N ASP A 87 -11.81 -6.70 -11.63
CA ASP A 87 -12.61 -6.67 -12.86
C ASP A 87 -11.82 -7.22 -14.05
N LYS A 88 -10.55 -6.85 -14.16
CA LYS A 88 -9.66 -7.39 -15.20
C LYS A 88 -9.42 -8.89 -15.03
N LEU A 89 -9.24 -9.36 -13.81
CA LEU A 89 -9.09 -10.79 -13.51
C LEU A 89 -10.35 -11.57 -13.86
N GLN A 90 -11.54 -11.05 -13.57
CA GLN A 90 -12.81 -11.65 -13.96
C GLN A 90 -12.91 -11.76 -15.48
N ARG A 91 -12.53 -10.71 -16.21
CA ARG A 91 -12.53 -10.72 -17.67
C ARG A 91 -11.54 -11.72 -18.23
N ILE A 92 -10.34 -11.81 -17.67
CA ILE A 92 -9.35 -12.82 -18.06
C ILE A 92 -9.90 -14.23 -17.85
N ARG A 93 -10.56 -14.47 -16.72
CA ARG A 93 -11.20 -15.76 -16.44
C ARG A 93 -12.26 -16.11 -17.49
N GLU A 94 -13.13 -15.19 -17.84
CA GLU A 94 -14.15 -15.39 -18.89
C GLU A 94 -13.48 -15.72 -20.23
N LEU A 95 -12.44 -14.98 -20.59
CA LEU A 95 -11.69 -15.20 -21.83
C LEU A 95 -10.95 -16.55 -21.83
N ALA A 96 -10.38 -16.94 -20.71
CA ALA A 96 -9.70 -18.22 -20.54
C ALA A 96 -10.70 -19.38 -20.72
N VAL A 97 -11.88 -19.27 -20.13
CA VAL A 97 -12.96 -20.26 -20.31
C VAL A 97 -13.40 -20.33 -21.77
N GLN A 98 -13.57 -19.17 -22.40
CA GLN A 98 -13.90 -19.12 -23.84
C GLN A 98 -12.80 -19.73 -24.68
N GLY A 99 -11.53 -19.50 -24.34
CA GLY A 99 -10.39 -20.09 -25.04
C GLY A 99 -10.24 -21.61 -24.86
N LEU A 100 -10.78 -22.17 -23.78
CA LEU A 100 -10.84 -23.63 -23.57
C LEU A 100 -11.91 -24.31 -24.42
N ASN A 101 -12.81 -23.54 -25.05
CA ASN A 101 -13.81 -24.09 -25.94
C ASN A 101 -13.17 -24.53 -27.24
N GLY A 102 -13.15 -25.82 -27.50
CA GLY A 102 -12.51 -26.42 -28.68
C GLY A 102 -13.13 -26.07 -30.03
N THR A 103 -14.17 -25.23 -30.05
CA THR A 103 -14.83 -24.76 -31.27
C THR A 103 -14.24 -23.46 -31.83
N LEU A 104 -13.30 -22.83 -31.12
CA LEU A 104 -12.66 -21.61 -31.61
C LEU A 104 -11.72 -21.90 -32.78
N SER A 105 -11.84 -21.05 -33.82
CA SER A 105 -10.84 -21.00 -34.89
C SER A 105 -9.50 -20.45 -34.37
N THR A 106 -8.42 -20.64 -35.15
CA THR A 106 -7.13 -20.02 -34.85
C THR A 106 -7.24 -18.50 -34.67
N GLN A 107 -8.01 -17.84 -35.57
CA GLN A 107 -8.24 -16.40 -35.47
C GLN A 107 -9.05 -16.04 -34.24
N GLY A 108 -10.03 -16.82 -33.85
CA GLY A 108 -10.80 -16.64 -32.64
C GLY A 108 -9.94 -16.81 -31.39
N GLY A 109 -9.04 -17.80 -31.38
CA GLY A 109 -8.06 -18.01 -30.32
C GLY A 109 -7.08 -16.84 -30.18
N ASP A 110 -6.60 -16.32 -31.31
CA ASP A 110 -5.71 -15.15 -31.31
C ASP A 110 -6.41 -13.89 -30.79
N ALA A 111 -7.68 -13.68 -31.15
CA ALA A 111 -8.46 -12.56 -30.64
C ALA A 111 -8.66 -12.64 -29.13
N VAL A 112 -8.98 -13.82 -28.62
CA VAL A 112 -9.12 -14.08 -27.18
C VAL A 112 -7.77 -13.82 -26.46
N GLN A 113 -6.69 -14.32 -27.01
CA GLN A 113 -5.35 -14.13 -26.44
C GLN A 113 -4.94 -12.66 -26.45
N SER A 114 -5.24 -11.92 -27.51
CA SER A 114 -4.96 -10.48 -27.57
C SER A 114 -5.70 -9.71 -26.48
N GLU A 115 -6.94 -10.08 -26.23
CA GLU A 115 -7.74 -9.45 -25.17
C GLU A 115 -7.23 -9.84 -23.79
N ILE A 116 -6.81 -11.07 -23.58
CA ILE A 116 -6.13 -11.50 -22.33
C ILE A 116 -4.87 -10.68 -22.13
N ASN A 117 -4.03 -10.55 -23.13
CA ASN A 117 -2.79 -9.77 -23.06
C ASN A 117 -3.04 -8.31 -22.73
N TYR A 118 -4.06 -7.71 -23.33
CA TYR A 118 -4.48 -6.34 -23.01
C TYR A 118 -4.86 -6.20 -21.54
N ASN A 119 -5.67 -7.12 -21.01
CA ASN A 119 -6.06 -7.09 -19.60
C ASN A 119 -4.86 -7.32 -18.66
N LEU A 120 -3.93 -8.18 -19.03
CA LEU A 120 -2.69 -8.38 -18.27
C LEU A 120 -1.84 -7.11 -18.23
N GLN A 121 -1.71 -6.40 -19.35
CA GLN A 121 -1.02 -5.11 -19.39
C GLN A 121 -1.72 -4.06 -18.52
N GLU A 122 -3.04 -4.02 -18.53
CA GLU A 122 -3.80 -3.12 -17.65
C GLU A 122 -3.61 -3.45 -16.18
N ILE A 123 -3.56 -4.72 -15.80
CA ILE A 123 -3.25 -5.13 -14.43
C ILE A 123 -1.84 -4.65 -14.05
N ALA A 124 -0.85 -4.85 -14.91
CA ALA A 124 0.51 -4.40 -14.69
C ALA A 124 0.58 -2.88 -14.50
N ARG A 125 -0.12 -2.13 -15.36
CA ARG A 125 -0.20 -0.67 -15.26
C ARG A 125 -0.84 -0.24 -13.94
N LEU A 126 -1.97 -0.82 -13.57
CA LEU A 126 -2.68 -0.50 -12.34
C LEU A 126 -1.84 -0.81 -11.10
N ALA A 127 -1.19 -1.96 -11.08
CA ALA A 127 -0.34 -2.37 -9.96
C ALA A 127 0.87 -1.44 -9.77
N SER A 128 1.43 -0.91 -10.86
CA SER A 128 2.60 -0.04 -10.81
C SER A 128 2.27 1.43 -10.58
N THR A 129 1.10 1.89 -11.03
CA THR A 129 0.72 3.31 -10.96
C THR A 129 -0.09 3.66 -9.71
N ALA A 130 -0.52 2.67 -8.93
CA ALA A 130 -1.23 2.92 -7.68
C ALA A 130 -0.28 3.49 -6.64
N HIS A 131 -0.39 4.78 -6.39
CA HIS A 131 0.45 5.52 -5.44
C HIS A 131 -0.43 6.33 -4.49
N TYR A 132 0.07 6.50 -3.28
CA TYR A 132 -0.48 7.45 -2.32
C TYR A 132 0.69 8.25 -1.72
N ASN A 133 0.70 9.58 -1.94
CA ASN A 133 1.81 10.46 -1.56
C ASN A 133 3.18 9.95 -2.02
N GLY A 134 3.24 9.44 -3.25
CA GLY A 134 4.47 8.92 -3.83
C GLY A 134 4.87 7.51 -3.41
N LEU A 135 4.11 6.89 -2.51
CA LEU A 135 4.36 5.51 -2.08
C LEU A 135 3.61 4.54 -2.97
N PRO A 136 4.30 3.61 -3.67
CA PRO A 136 3.64 2.55 -4.42
C PRO A 136 2.91 1.59 -3.48
N LEU A 137 1.61 1.34 -3.73
CA LEU A 137 0.78 0.56 -2.82
C LEU A 137 0.70 -0.93 -3.16
N LEU A 138 0.75 -1.28 -4.45
CA LEU A 138 0.35 -2.61 -4.90
C LEU A 138 1.49 -3.44 -5.52
N ASN A 139 2.72 -2.95 -5.47
CA ASN A 139 3.88 -3.66 -6.01
C ASN A 139 4.69 -4.43 -4.94
N GLY A 140 4.20 -4.46 -3.70
CA GLY A 140 4.89 -5.09 -2.58
C GLY A 140 5.92 -4.23 -1.87
N GLN A 141 6.23 -3.03 -2.37
CA GLN A 141 7.23 -2.13 -1.77
C GLN A 141 6.73 -1.39 -0.53
N ALA A 142 5.42 -1.19 -0.40
CA ALA A 142 4.84 -0.47 0.72
C ALA A 142 5.00 -1.22 2.05
N GLY A 143 5.07 -2.54 2.01
CA GLY A 143 5.21 -3.37 3.20
C GLY A 143 4.03 -3.23 4.14
N GLN A 144 4.29 -3.36 5.42
CA GLN A 144 3.29 -3.17 6.45
C GLN A 144 3.36 -1.72 6.95
N LEU A 145 2.31 -0.95 6.71
CA LEU A 145 2.21 0.44 7.13
C LEU A 145 1.59 0.50 8.53
N GLN A 146 2.25 1.23 9.43
CA GLN A 146 1.76 1.48 10.78
C GLN A 146 1.27 2.92 10.87
N LEU A 147 0.01 3.11 11.26
CA LEU A 147 -0.61 4.42 11.43
C LEU A 147 -0.84 4.68 12.91
N GLN A 148 -0.29 5.78 13.42
CA GLN A 148 -0.56 6.23 14.78
C GLN A 148 -1.96 6.85 14.82
N VAL A 149 -2.90 6.19 15.48
CA VAL A 149 -4.31 6.59 15.55
C VAL A 149 -4.77 6.99 16.95
N GLY A 150 -3.83 7.08 17.88
CA GLY A 150 -4.06 7.52 19.24
C GLY A 150 -2.96 8.45 19.73
N ALA A 151 -3.16 9.08 20.88
CA ALA A 151 -2.19 9.98 21.48
C ALA A 151 -1.08 9.28 22.26
N ASN A 152 -1.23 7.99 22.55
CA ASN A 152 -0.34 7.21 23.39
C ASN A 152 0.42 6.18 22.57
N ASP A 153 1.56 5.70 23.11
CA ASP A 153 2.35 4.65 22.50
C ASP A 153 1.54 3.35 22.33
N GLY A 154 1.73 2.67 21.21
CA GLY A 154 1.06 1.41 20.92
C GLY A 154 -0.35 1.55 20.34
N GLU A 155 -0.89 2.76 20.25
CA GLU A 155 -2.18 3.01 19.60
C GLU A 155 -2.02 3.16 18.10
N GLN A 156 -1.74 2.02 17.43
CA GLN A 156 -1.45 1.96 16.01
C GLN A 156 -2.40 1.02 15.29
N ILE A 157 -2.70 1.34 14.03
CA ILE A 157 -3.38 0.44 13.10
C ILE A 157 -2.41 0.08 11.98
N GLY A 158 -2.30 -1.22 11.67
CA GLY A 158 -1.49 -1.72 10.57
C GLY A 158 -2.30 -1.87 9.30
N ILE A 159 -1.72 -1.47 8.17
CA ILE A 159 -2.21 -1.80 6.82
C ILE A 159 -1.14 -2.68 6.19
N ASP A 160 -1.51 -3.91 5.86
CA ASP A 160 -0.58 -4.90 5.31
C ASP A 160 -0.60 -4.84 3.78
N LEU A 161 0.42 -4.21 3.23
CA LEU A 161 0.70 -4.16 1.79
C LEU A 161 2.03 -4.85 1.47
N ALA A 162 2.40 -5.82 2.30
CA ALA A 162 3.64 -6.55 2.19
C ALA A 162 3.74 -7.36 0.89
N PRO A 163 4.98 -7.74 0.45
CA PRO A 163 5.15 -8.62 -0.68
C PRO A 163 4.28 -9.88 -0.59
N PRO A 164 3.86 -10.45 -1.73
CA PRO A 164 4.34 -10.18 -3.08
C PRO A 164 3.68 -9.02 -3.82
N GLY A 165 2.63 -8.42 -3.29
CA GLY A 165 1.88 -7.39 -4.01
C GLY A 165 0.91 -7.97 -5.05
N PHE A 166 0.55 -7.17 -6.06
CA PHE A 166 -0.52 -7.49 -7.02
C PHE A 166 -0.08 -7.31 -8.47
N SER A 167 1.21 -7.41 -8.76
CA SER A 167 1.71 -7.44 -10.14
C SER A 167 1.28 -8.72 -10.86
N VAL A 168 1.37 -8.73 -12.17
CA VAL A 168 1.09 -9.93 -12.98
C VAL A 168 1.96 -11.11 -12.52
N LYS A 169 3.22 -10.86 -12.20
CA LYS A 169 4.14 -11.87 -11.66
C LYS A 169 3.66 -12.39 -10.30
N ALA A 170 3.31 -11.48 -9.39
CA ALA A 170 2.83 -11.84 -8.05
C ALA A 170 1.53 -12.64 -8.10
N LEU A 171 0.66 -12.35 -9.07
CA LEU A 171 -0.59 -13.07 -9.29
C LEU A 171 -0.41 -14.39 -10.04
N GLY A 172 0.80 -14.71 -10.50
CA GLY A 172 1.09 -15.96 -11.20
C GLY A 172 0.52 -16.02 -12.62
N LEU A 173 0.31 -14.88 -13.26
CA LEU A 173 -0.35 -14.79 -14.57
C LEU A 173 0.62 -14.57 -15.73
N GLU A 174 1.93 -14.58 -15.46
CA GLU A 174 2.92 -14.47 -16.52
C GLU A 174 2.81 -15.63 -17.50
N GLY A 175 2.86 -15.31 -18.79
CA GLY A 175 2.82 -16.33 -19.84
C GLY A 175 1.48 -17.05 -19.99
N LEU A 176 0.38 -16.46 -19.47
CA LEU A 176 -0.95 -17.06 -19.59
C LEU A 176 -1.33 -17.29 -21.04
N ASN A 177 -1.64 -18.53 -21.40
CA ASN A 177 -1.83 -19.01 -22.76
C ASN A 177 -3.21 -19.65 -22.95
N VAL A 178 -3.81 -19.38 -24.11
CA VAL A 178 -5.07 -20.01 -24.52
C VAL A 178 -4.75 -21.33 -25.20
N PRO A 179 -5.24 -22.50 -24.72
CA PRO A 179 -5.02 -23.77 -25.36
C PRO A 179 -5.55 -23.81 -26.80
N GLY A 180 -4.84 -24.51 -27.68
CA GLY A 180 -5.22 -24.69 -29.10
C GLY A 180 -4.63 -23.66 -30.05
N LEU A 181 -3.85 -22.73 -29.59
CA LEU A 181 -3.05 -21.86 -30.46
C LEU A 181 -1.90 -22.63 -31.11
N THR A 182 -1.43 -22.12 -32.25
CA THR A 182 -0.39 -22.80 -33.04
C THR A 182 1.00 -22.69 -32.48
N GLY A 183 1.20 -22.01 -31.37
CA GLY A 183 2.47 -21.89 -30.68
C GLY A 183 2.26 -21.55 -29.22
N ASP A 184 3.31 -21.68 -28.45
CA ASP A 184 3.31 -21.28 -27.04
C ASP A 184 3.56 -19.79 -26.92
N ILE A 185 2.98 -19.16 -25.90
CA ILE A 185 3.30 -17.78 -25.56
C ILE A 185 4.72 -17.71 -25.02
N ILE A 186 5.41 -16.62 -25.32
CA ILE A 186 6.74 -16.37 -24.75
C ILE A 186 6.61 -16.25 -23.24
N GLU A 187 7.29 -17.14 -22.58
CA GLU A 187 7.48 -17.11 -21.15
C GLU A 187 8.66 -16.19 -20.78
N ARG A 188 8.71 -15.77 -19.57
CA ARG A 188 9.70 -14.83 -19.03
C ARG A 188 11.16 -15.22 -19.23
N ASN A 189 11.47 -16.50 -19.21
CA ASN A 189 12.84 -17.01 -19.25
C ASN A 189 13.30 -17.42 -20.65
N SER A 190 12.51 -17.15 -21.67
CA SER A 190 12.80 -17.65 -23.03
C SER A 190 13.66 -16.69 -23.85
N LEU A 191 13.98 -15.53 -23.32
CA LEU A 191 14.69 -14.48 -24.05
C LEU A 191 16.20 -14.57 -23.87
N GLN A 192 16.94 -14.58 -24.97
CA GLN A 192 18.40 -14.67 -24.97
C GLN A 192 19.04 -13.32 -24.58
N GLY A 193 20.23 -13.40 -23.97
CA GLY A 193 21.05 -12.23 -23.67
C GLY A 193 20.70 -11.50 -22.40
N VAL A 194 19.79 -12.02 -21.59
CA VAL A 194 19.45 -11.46 -20.27
C VAL A 194 19.83 -12.44 -19.16
N ALA A 195 20.26 -11.87 -18.03
CA ALA A 195 20.70 -12.67 -16.89
C ALA A 195 19.54 -13.20 -16.04
N GLN A 196 18.32 -12.71 -16.27
CA GLN A 196 17.11 -13.08 -15.54
C GLN A 196 15.91 -13.09 -16.48
N ASP A 197 14.84 -13.70 -16.02
CA ASP A 197 13.57 -13.75 -16.73
C ASP A 197 13.00 -12.35 -16.94
N ILE A 198 12.46 -12.07 -18.13
CA ILE A 198 11.80 -10.80 -18.45
C ILE A 198 10.29 -11.05 -18.55
N PRO A 199 9.50 -10.58 -17.60
CA PRO A 199 8.05 -10.64 -17.68
C PRO A 199 7.52 -9.63 -18.70
N LEU A 200 6.75 -10.08 -19.69
CA LEU A 200 6.23 -9.23 -20.76
C LEU A 200 5.11 -8.29 -20.29
N TYR A 201 4.47 -8.61 -19.18
CA TYR A 201 3.34 -7.85 -18.64
C TYR A 201 3.69 -7.07 -17.37
N ASP A 202 4.97 -6.94 -17.08
CA ASP A 202 5.45 -6.11 -15.98
C ASP A 202 5.51 -4.64 -16.42
N ALA A 203 5.18 -3.74 -15.51
CA ALA A 203 5.26 -2.30 -15.76
C ALA A 203 6.67 -1.82 -16.11
N ASN A 204 7.69 -2.52 -15.63
CA ASN A 204 9.10 -2.20 -15.92
C ASN A 204 9.58 -2.79 -17.25
N THR A 205 8.69 -3.44 -17.99
CA THR A 205 9.03 -4.04 -19.29
C THR A 205 8.44 -3.20 -20.42
N THR A 206 9.29 -2.69 -21.28
CA THR A 206 8.88 -1.98 -22.49
C THR A 206 8.97 -2.94 -23.67
N LEU A 207 7.84 -3.20 -24.31
CA LEU A 207 7.75 -4.01 -25.52
C LEU A 207 7.67 -3.09 -26.74
N THR A 208 8.67 -3.18 -27.62
CA THR A 208 8.69 -2.43 -28.87
C THR A 208 8.49 -3.41 -30.03
N VAL A 209 7.41 -3.22 -30.77
CA VAL A 209 7.08 -4.06 -31.95
C VAL A 209 7.26 -3.21 -33.20
N ALA A 210 8.04 -3.71 -34.16
CA ALA A 210 8.38 -2.98 -35.38
C ALA A 210 7.17 -2.65 -36.26
N THR A 211 6.06 -3.35 -36.09
CA THR A 211 4.82 -3.20 -36.88
C THR A 211 3.73 -2.37 -36.18
N GLY A 212 4.05 -1.71 -35.07
CA GLY A 212 3.20 -0.65 -34.50
C GLY A 212 1.98 -1.08 -33.69
N SER A 213 1.65 -2.34 -33.55
CA SER A 213 0.60 -2.82 -32.67
C SER A 213 1.11 -3.85 -31.70
N GLN A 214 0.65 -3.79 -30.46
CA GLN A 214 0.92 -4.82 -29.49
C GLN A 214 0.19 -6.09 -29.91
N GLN A 215 0.95 -7.09 -30.34
CA GLN A 215 0.43 -8.38 -30.74
C GLN A 215 0.98 -9.46 -29.80
N PRO A 216 0.21 -10.53 -29.57
CA PRO A 216 0.72 -11.68 -28.83
C PRO A 216 1.93 -12.25 -29.53
N LEU A 217 2.95 -12.62 -28.77
CA LEU A 217 4.10 -13.33 -29.25
C LEU A 217 3.96 -14.80 -28.87
N TYR A 218 4.33 -15.67 -29.79
CA TYR A 218 4.27 -17.11 -29.61
C TYR A 218 5.65 -17.69 -29.71
N TYR A 219 5.91 -18.72 -28.93
CA TYR A 219 7.17 -19.47 -28.99
C TYR A 219 6.89 -20.91 -29.37
N LYS A 220 7.62 -21.40 -30.35
CA LYS A 220 7.59 -22.80 -30.74
C LYS A 220 8.98 -23.41 -30.50
N ALA A 221 9.04 -24.43 -29.65
CA ALA A 221 10.29 -25.08 -29.31
C ALA A 221 11.01 -25.62 -30.55
N GLY A 222 12.28 -25.27 -30.71
CA GLY A 222 13.10 -25.64 -31.87
C GLY A 222 12.96 -24.74 -33.09
N TYR A 223 12.01 -23.80 -33.10
CA TYR A 223 11.75 -22.91 -34.24
C TYR A 223 11.88 -21.44 -33.94
N GLY A 224 11.67 -21.03 -32.69
CA GLY A 224 11.78 -19.63 -32.26
C GLY A 224 10.45 -18.95 -32.07
N TYR A 225 10.43 -17.65 -32.32
CA TYR A 225 9.32 -16.78 -31.99
C TYR A 225 8.49 -16.39 -33.20
N TYR A 226 7.21 -16.24 -33.01
CA TYR A 226 6.24 -15.92 -34.06
C TYR A 226 5.28 -14.83 -33.60
N ALA A 227 4.85 -14.00 -34.54
CA ALA A 227 3.77 -13.05 -34.36
C ALA A 227 2.74 -13.22 -35.47
N ASN A 228 1.52 -12.79 -35.24
CA ASN A 228 0.46 -12.78 -36.26
C ASN A 228 0.89 -11.86 -37.41
N ASP A 229 0.78 -12.33 -38.65
CA ASP A 229 1.18 -11.58 -39.84
C ASP A 229 0.10 -10.65 -40.38
N GLY A 230 -1.06 -10.60 -39.73
CA GLY A 230 -2.21 -9.80 -40.19
C GLY A 230 -3.01 -10.38 -41.32
N ALA A 231 -2.58 -11.50 -41.88
CA ALA A 231 -3.22 -12.20 -43.01
C ALA A 231 -3.80 -13.56 -42.63
N GLY A 232 -3.93 -13.82 -41.32
CA GLY A 232 -4.46 -15.07 -40.79
C GLY A 232 -3.40 -16.17 -40.57
N GLY A 233 -2.14 -15.82 -40.67
CA GLY A 233 -1.00 -16.71 -40.41
C GLY A 233 -0.05 -16.15 -39.39
N PHE A 234 1.08 -16.83 -39.19
CA PHE A 234 2.14 -16.42 -38.28
C PHE A 234 3.44 -16.22 -39.05
N ALA A 235 4.13 -15.13 -38.76
CA ALA A 235 5.45 -14.86 -39.28
C ALA A 235 6.49 -15.05 -38.19
N GLN A 236 7.61 -15.62 -38.51
CA GLN A 236 8.75 -15.72 -37.60
C GLN A 236 9.31 -14.33 -37.34
N VAL A 237 9.58 -14.03 -36.08
CA VAL A 237 10.13 -12.75 -35.68
C VAL A 237 11.40 -12.92 -34.86
N ASN A 238 12.24 -11.90 -34.89
CA ASN A 238 13.44 -11.82 -34.07
C ASN A 238 13.15 -11.04 -32.82
N ILE A 239 13.62 -11.54 -31.67
CA ILE A 239 13.48 -10.88 -30.39
C ILE A 239 14.83 -10.56 -29.84
N SER A 240 15.01 -9.31 -29.42
CA SER A 240 16.14 -8.89 -28.62
C SER A 240 15.63 -8.34 -27.30
N ALA A 241 16.35 -8.64 -26.22
CA ALA A 241 15.98 -8.22 -24.89
C ALA A 241 17.19 -7.71 -24.13
N SER A 242 16.99 -6.67 -23.31
CA SER A 242 18.00 -6.16 -22.42
C SER A 242 17.38 -5.81 -21.08
N HIS A 243 18.19 -5.93 -20.03
CA HIS A 243 17.82 -5.55 -18.68
C HIS A 243 18.75 -4.48 -18.16
N ASP A 244 18.19 -3.36 -17.70
CA ASP A 244 18.95 -2.30 -17.03
C ASP A 244 18.85 -2.52 -15.51
N THR A 245 19.98 -2.91 -14.90
CA THR A 245 20.04 -3.17 -13.46
C THR A 245 19.93 -1.91 -12.61
N ALA A 246 20.29 -0.75 -13.16
CA ALA A 246 20.23 0.50 -12.42
C ALA A 246 18.80 0.99 -12.22
N SER A 247 17.95 0.85 -13.25
CA SER A 247 16.55 1.25 -13.22
C SER A 247 15.58 0.07 -12.98
N ASP A 248 16.10 -1.16 -12.91
CA ASP A 248 15.31 -2.39 -12.87
C ASP A 248 14.24 -2.43 -13.97
N SER A 249 14.63 -2.05 -15.17
CA SER A 249 13.75 -2.00 -16.33
C SER A 249 14.22 -2.96 -17.42
N ASN A 250 13.24 -3.46 -18.17
CA ASN A 250 13.48 -4.38 -19.27
C ASN A 250 13.04 -3.75 -20.59
N ALA A 251 13.81 -3.98 -21.64
CA ALA A 251 13.45 -3.60 -22.99
C ALA A 251 13.43 -4.84 -23.88
N VAL A 252 12.29 -5.07 -24.53
CA VAL A 252 12.09 -6.19 -25.46
C VAL A 252 11.74 -5.61 -26.82
N THR A 253 12.53 -5.91 -27.85
CA THR A 253 12.31 -5.45 -29.21
C THR A 253 11.98 -6.66 -30.09
N VAL A 254 10.88 -6.54 -30.84
CA VAL A 254 10.42 -7.52 -31.80
C VAL A 254 10.59 -6.94 -33.20
N SER A 255 11.32 -7.64 -34.05
CA SER A 255 11.55 -7.26 -35.45
C SER A 255 11.29 -8.40 -36.41
N ASN A 256 11.00 -8.08 -37.68
CA ASN A 256 10.81 -9.07 -38.74
C ASN A 256 12.17 -9.63 -39.20
#